data_bd162234d9c1110fe111c07762eab504
#
_entry.id   bd162234d9c1110fe111c07762eab504
#
_cell.length_a   1.000
_cell.length_b   1.000
_cell.length_c   1.000
_cell.angle_alpha   90.00
_cell.angle_beta   90.00
_cell.angle_gamma   90.00
#
_symmetry.space_group_name_H-M   'P 1'
#
loop_
_entity.id
_entity.type
_entity.pdbx_description
1 polymer ?
#
loop_
_entity_poly.entity_id
_entity_poly.type
_entity_poly.pdbx_seq_one_letter_code
_entity_poly.pdbx_strand_id
1 'polypeptide(L)'
;MVLRRWWEMDAAVILRLLHVAFLFHLATSQSFIGVNYGTIADNLPPAASTASLLTSTSIGKLRLYEPQPDLVAALAGSDISILLGVPNSDVPSLASSPAAAASWAAANIPTTVSVSAISVGNELLNSGDPTLGPQLLPAMQNLLAALPAGSTTKISTVHSMAVLASSDPPSSGAFHVDLAGSLDPVLEFLHQNGGPFMINPYPYFAYASDTRDETLAFCLFQPNPGRADAASGLTYTNMFDAQLDAIRAALDAKGYPDVDIVIAETGWPYKGDASEAGATPDNARAYNANLVAHLKSQVGTPRTPGKSVDTYIFALYDEDLKPGPASERSFGLYQADLTPNYDIGLAKGSGAAPTTSGQIGVTPAPAQVQPGRGVTPTGFCVTTGGAPGGTQQAQQSSSCYEPAGATSRRGQTGMHQFAWFCILLGLAMLVQSGRL
;
A
#
# COMPACT_ATOMS: atom_id res chain seq x y z
N MET A 1 -45.44 -24.30 7.36
CA MET A 1 -45.94 -23.29 8.34
C MET A 1 -44.90 -22.23 8.68
N VAL A 2 -43.61 -22.39 8.28
CA VAL A 2 -42.50 -21.47 8.59
C VAL A 2 -42.37 -20.32 7.59
N LEU A 3 -42.78 -20.51 6.35
CA LEU A 3 -42.62 -19.52 5.25
C LEU A 3 -43.64 -18.36 5.26
N ARG A 4 -44.67 -18.39 6.10
CA ARG A 4 -45.68 -17.32 6.17
C ARG A 4 -45.33 -16.15 7.10
N ARG A 5 -44.30 -16.26 7.96
CA ARG A 5 -43.94 -15.25 8.97
C ARG A 5 -43.03 -14.14 8.45
N TRP A 6 -42.48 -14.26 7.26
CA TRP A 6 -41.56 -13.27 6.69
C TRP A 6 -42.26 -12.08 6.02
N TRP A 7 -43.55 -12.19 5.73
CA TRP A 7 -44.33 -11.13 5.09
C TRP A 7 -45.02 -10.18 6.09
N GLU A 8 -44.90 -10.43 7.36
CA GLU A 8 -45.51 -9.61 8.43
C GLU A 8 -44.49 -8.76 9.20
N MET A 9 -43.26 -8.66 8.73
CA MET A 9 -42.32 -7.68 9.31
C MET A 9 -42.79 -6.28 8.91
N ASP A 10 -43.13 -5.46 9.93
CA ASP A 10 -43.51 -4.08 9.78
C ASP A 10 -42.43 -3.34 8.97
N ALA A 11 -42.83 -2.59 7.94
CA ALA A 11 -41.93 -1.79 7.15
C ALA A 11 -41.01 -0.87 7.98
N ALA A 12 -41.49 -0.45 9.15
CA ALA A 12 -40.72 0.28 10.15
C ALA A 12 -39.58 -0.54 10.78
N VAL A 13 -39.74 -1.85 10.95
CA VAL A 13 -38.68 -2.72 11.45
C VAL A 13 -37.60 -2.94 10.36
N ILE A 14 -38.03 -3.17 9.13
CA ILE A 14 -37.10 -3.28 7.98
C ILE A 14 -36.31 -1.97 7.79
N LEU A 15 -36.99 -0.83 7.86
CA LEU A 15 -36.35 0.47 7.73
C LEU A 15 -35.37 0.75 8.89
N ARG A 16 -35.69 0.32 10.12
CA ARG A 16 -34.78 0.41 11.27
C ARG A 16 -33.58 -0.51 11.12
N LEU A 17 -33.77 -1.73 10.63
CA LEU A 17 -32.66 -2.66 10.38
C LEU A 17 -31.75 -2.17 9.26
N LEU A 18 -32.34 -1.60 8.18
CA LEU A 18 -31.57 -0.94 7.12
C LEU A 18 -30.85 0.31 7.63
N HIS A 19 -31.50 1.07 8.49
CA HIS A 19 -30.88 2.27 9.10
C HIS A 19 -29.74 1.88 10.06
N VAL A 20 -29.91 0.85 10.87
CA VAL A 20 -28.85 0.30 11.74
C VAL A 20 -27.72 -0.29 10.89
N ALA A 21 -28.03 -1.04 9.84
CA ALA A 21 -27.00 -1.57 8.92
C ALA A 21 -26.26 -0.44 8.18
N PHE A 22 -26.97 0.62 7.79
CA PHE A 22 -26.38 1.82 7.18
C PHE A 22 -25.52 2.60 8.18
N LEU A 23 -25.96 2.75 9.44
CA LEU A 23 -25.18 3.37 10.52
C LEU A 23 -23.96 2.51 10.88
N PHE A 24 -24.07 1.18 10.87
CA PHE A 24 -22.92 0.28 11.04
C PHE A 24 -21.94 0.42 9.86
N HIS A 25 -22.41 0.56 8.63
CA HIS A 25 -21.55 0.84 7.47
C HIS A 25 -20.84 2.21 7.57
N LEU A 26 -21.53 3.22 8.10
CA LEU A 26 -20.93 4.54 8.35
C LEU A 26 -19.95 4.52 9.54
N ALA A 27 -20.19 3.68 10.56
CA ALA A 27 -19.32 3.59 11.74
C ALA A 27 -18.05 2.77 11.49
N THR A 28 -17.98 1.96 10.43
CA THR A 28 -16.81 1.15 10.08
C THR A 28 -16.00 1.72 8.91
N SER A 29 -16.26 2.96 8.50
CA SER A 29 -15.41 3.68 7.55
C SER A 29 -14.09 4.05 8.23
N GLN A 30 -13.29 3.05 8.62
CA GLN A 30 -11.87 3.27 8.90
C GLN A 30 -11.26 3.89 7.65
N SER A 31 -10.59 5.02 7.83
CA SER A 31 -9.85 5.62 6.73
C SER A 31 -8.78 4.64 6.26
N PHE A 32 -8.82 4.24 4.99
CA PHE A 32 -7.74 3.46 4.35
C PHE A 32 -6.51 4.33 4.09
N ILE A 33 -6.58 5.63 4.39
CA ILE A 33 -5.56 6.60 4.08
C ILE A 33 -4.73 6.88 5.32
N GLY A 34 -3.46 6.56 5.21
CA GLY A 34 -2.40 6.92 6.14
C GLY A 34 -1.38 7.86 5.50
N VAL A 35 -0.43 8.30 6.30
CA VAL A 35 0.70 9.10 5.85
C VAL A 35 1.96 8.66 6.59
N ASN A 36 3.12 8.79 5.92
CA ASN A 36 4.42 8.53 6.52
C ASN A 36 4.95 9.79 7.20
N TYR A 37 5.53 9.62 8.38
CA TYR A 37 6.26 10.66 9.09
C TYR A 37 7.73 10.27 9.16
N GLY A 38 8.53 10.85 8.26
CA GLY A 38 9.98 10.72 8.25
C GLY A 38 10.63 11.73 9.19
N THR A 39 11.84 11.42 9.63
CA THR A 39 12.59 12.21 10.64
C THR A 39 13.97 12.59 10.17
N ILE A 40 14.35 12.35 8.90
CA ILE A 40 15.65 12.78 8.35
C ILE A 40 15.57 14.25 7.94
N ALA A 41 15.31 15.10 8.93
CA ALA A 41 15.13 16.53 8.76
C ALA A 41 15.53 17.29 10.05
N ASP A 42 15.91 18.56 9.92
CA ASP A 42 16.22 19.43 11.04
C ASP A 42 15.21 20.59 11.24
N ASN A 43 14.17 20.62 10.40
CA ASN A 43 13.18 21.68 10.33
C ASN A 43 11.73 21.21 10.61
N LEU A 44 11.53 20.00 11.13
CA LEU A 44 10.20 19.45 11.36
C LEU A 44 9.40 20.31 12.35
N PRO A 45 8.05 20.45 12.13
CA PRO A 45 7.18 21.15 13.04
C PRO A 45 7.13 20.49 14.43
N PRO A 46 6.81 21.27 15.50
CA PRO A 46 6.57 20.69 16.81
C PRO A 46 5.52 19.59 16.79
N ALA A 47 5.69 18.56 17.61
CA ALA A 47 4.79 17.40 17.70
C ALA A 47 3.31 17.78 17.87
N ALA A 48 3.01 18.78 18.72
CA ALA A 48 1.66 19.29 18.95
C ALA A 48 1.05 19.91 17.68
N SER A 49 1.85 20.61 16.88
CA SER A 49 1.42 21.20 15.61
C SER A 49 1.13 20.14 14.57
N THR A 50 1.99 19.12 14.49
CA THR A 50 1.80 17.96 13.62
C THR A 50 0.54 17.17 14.00
N ALA A 51 0.30 16.94 15.28
CA ALA A 51 -0.92 16.27 15.76
C ALA A 51 -2.18 17.08 15.42
N SER A 52 -2.14 18.42 15.59
CA SER A 52 -3.23 19.32 15.21
C SER A 52 -3.51 19.28 13.72
N LEU A 53 -2.47 19.29 12.87
CA LEU A 53 -2.59 19.15 11.43
C LEU A 53 -3.27 17.82 11.08
N LEU A 54 -2.75 16.69 11.55
CA LEU A 54 -3.28 15.37 11.27
C LEU A 54 -4.75 15.24 11.66
N THR A 55 -5.12 15.72 12.86
CA THR A 55 -6.51 15.66 13.34
C THR A 55 -7.47 16.58 12.57
N SER A 56 -6.97 17.60 11.87
CA SER A 56 -7.75 18.46 10.98
C SER A 56 -8.02 17.85 9.60
N THR A 57 -7.39 16.71 9.30
CA THR A 57 -7.49 16.01 8.01
C THR A 57 -8.31 14.71 8.13
N SER A 58 -8.66 14.11 6.97
CA SER A 58 -9.26 12.78 6.87
C SER A 58 -8.23 11.63 6.96
N ILE A 59 -6.97 11.93 7.28
CA ILE A 59 -5.93 10.93 7.56
C ILE A 59 -6.31 10.20 8.84
N GLY A 60 -6.43 8.88 8.77
CA GLY A 60 -6.78 8.04 9.92
C GLY A 60 -5.61 7.21 10.44
N LYS A 61 -4.48 7.21 9.74
CA LYS A 61 -3.33 6.37 10.06
C LYS A 61 -2.02 7.13 9.90
N LEU A 62 -1.06 6.85 10.78
CA LEU A 62 0.28 7.44 10.75
C LEU A 62 1.31 6.32 10.80
N ARG A 63 2.24 6.32 9.86
CA ARG A 63 3.39 5.41 9.91
C ARG A 63 4.61 6.16 10.44
N LEU A 64 5.23 5.59 11.47
CA LEU A 64 6.49 6.01 12.06
C LEU A 64 7.57 5.00 11.71
N TYR A 65 8.75 5.45 11.31
CA TYR A 65 9.89 4.57 11.00
C TYR A 65 10.63 4.11 12.25
N GLU A 66 10.48 4.89 13.32
CA GLU A 66 11.05 4.67 14.64
C GLU A 66 10.14 5.31 15.71
N PRO A 67 10.29 4.96 16.98
CA PRO A 67 9.49 5.53 18.06
C PRO A 67 9.62 7.06 18.14
N GLN A 68 8.47 7.76 18.19
CA GLN A 68 8.35 9.22 18.30
C GLN A 68 7.47 9.57 19.51
N PRO A 69 8.02 9.49 20.74
CA PRO A 69 7.21 9.58 21.96
C PRO A 69 6.45 10.91 22.10
N ASP A 70 7.04 12.04 21.70
CA ASP A 70 6.39 13.34 21.78
C ASP A 70 5.20 13.46 20.82
N LEU A 71 5.33 12.94 19.58
CA LEU A 71 4.24 12.93 18.62
C LEU A 71 3.14 11.97 19.04
N VAL A 72 3.51 10.78 19.54
CA VAL A 72 2.56 9.82 20.08
C VAL A 72 1.77 10.39 21.26
N ALA A 73 2.45 11.08 22.17
CA ALA A 73 1.80 11.78 23.30
C ALA A 73 0.84 12.87 22.82
N ALA A 74 1.23 13.64 21.79
CA ALA A 74 0.39 14.69 21.21
C ALA A 74 -0.84 14.13 20.47
N LEU A 75 -0.81 12.88 20.01
CA LEU A 75 -1.92 12.17 19.35
C LEU A 75 -2.84 11.46 20.35
N ALA A 76 -2.54 11.48 21.66
CA ALA A 76 -3.35 10.79 22.65
C ALA A 76 -4.82 11.24 22.60
N GLY A 77 -5.73 10.27 22.56
CA GLY A 77 -7.17 10.53 22.47
C GLY A 77 -7.68 10.88 21.08
N SER A 78 -6.83 10.88 20.05
CA SER A 78 -7.27 10.97 18.65
C SER A 78 -7.67 9.61 18.09
N ASP A 79 -8.40 9.63 16.96
CA ASP A 79 -8.77 8.42 16.21
C ASP A 79 -7.65 7.93 15.27
N ILE A 80 -6.45 8.50 15.34
CA ILE A 80 -5.32 8.14 14.47
C ILE A 80 -4.68 6.86 14.99
N SER A 81 -4.62 5.85 14.13
CA SER A 81 -3.92 4.59 14.40
C SER A 81 -2.48 4.64 13.92
N ILE A 82 -1.55 4.04 14.66
CA ILE A 82 -0.13 4.06 14.34
C ILE A 82 0.32 2.72 13.75
N LEU A 83 1.09 2.77 12.66
CA LEU A 83 2.01 1.74 12.23
C LEU A 83 3.40 2.12 12.75
N LEU A 84 3.87 1.38 13.78
CA LEU A 84 5.13 1.69 14.48
C LEU A 84 6.30 0.93 13.82
N GLY A 85 7.34 1.64 13.46
CA GLY A 85 8.57 1.08 12.89
C GLY A 85 9.59 0.67 13.96
N VAL A 86 10.28 -0.44 13.69
CA VAL A 86 11.54 -0.82 14.33
C VAL A 86 12.65 -0.50 13.33
N PRO A 87 13.62 0.34 13.64
CA PRO A 87 14.75 0.62 12.75
C PRO A 87 15.54 -0.64 12.37
N ASN A 88 16.12 -0.68 11.18
CA ASN A 88 16.97 -1.82 10.74
C ASN A 88 18.12 -2.07 11.70
N SER A 89 18.66 -1.02 12.34
CA SER A 89 19.72 -1.10 13.35
C SER A 89 19.35 -1.90 14.60
N ASP A 90 18.07 -1.96 14.95
CA ASP A 90 17.58 -2.61 16.17
C ASP A 90 17.29 -4.12 15.92
N VAL A 91 17.11 -4.53 14.67
CA VAL A 91 16.76 -5.90 14.29
C VAL A 91 17.73 -6.94 14.85
N PRO A 92 19.06 -6.75 14.79
CA PRO A 92 19.99 -7.72 15.38
C PRO A 92 19.82 -7.91 16.89
N SER A 93 19.56 -6.84 17.63
CA SER A 93 19.30 -6.90 19.08
C SER A 93 18.03 -7.67 19.39
N LEU A 94 16.93 -7.37 18.68
CA LEU A 94 15.64 -8.04 18.86
C LEU A 94 15.70 -9.52 18.46
N ALA A 95 16.48 -9.87 17.43
CA ALA A 95 16.66 -11.23 16.98
C ALA A 95 17.44 -12.07 17.99
N SER A 96 18.44 -11.47 18.63
CA SER A 96 19.37 -12.18 19.53
C SER A 96 18.77 -12.52 20.89
N SER A 97 17.75 -11.79 21.37
CA SER A 97 17.26 -11.89 22.74
C SER A 97 15.77 -11.56 22.90
N PRO A 98 14.96 -12.53 23.39
CA PRO A 98 13.59 -12.25 23.80
C PRO A 98 13.49 -11.14 24.87
N ALA A 99 14.50 -11.04 25.76
CA ALA A 99 14.54 -9.98 26.77
C ALA A 99 14.76 -8.59 26.16
N ALA A 100 15.59 -8.49 25.10
CA ALA A 100 15.75 -7.24 24.36
C ALA A 100 14.46 -6.83 23.67
N ALA A 101 13.75 -7.77 23.04
CA ALA A 101 12.46 -7.52 22.42
C ALA A 101 11.39 -7.08 23.45
N ALA A 102 11.36 -7.72 24.63
CA ALA A 102 10.47 -7.32 25.72
C ALA A 102 10.77 -5.90 26.25
N SER A 103 12.04 -5.57 26.38
CA SER A 103 12.48 -4.24 26.81
C SER A 103 12.12 -3.20 25.76
N TRP A 104 12.34 -3.48 24.49
CA TRP A 104 11.96 -2.60 23.39
C TRP A 104 10.44 -2.36 23.37
N ALA A 105 9.66 -3.44 23.46
CA ALA A 105 8.20 -3.36 23.48
C ALA A 105 7.68 -2.52 24.65
N ALA A 106 8.20 -2.75 25.86
CA ALA A 106 7.82 -2.00 27.06
C ALA A 106 8.17 -0.51 26.99
N ALA A 107 9.26 -0.16 26.30
CA ALA A 107 9.71 1.23 26.16
C ALA A 107 8.97 1.98 25.05
N ASN A 108 8.55 1.31 23.98
CA ASN A 108 8.17 1.97 22.73
C ASN A 108 6.72 1.75 22.30
N ILE A 109 6.03 0.72 22.78
CA ILE A 109 4.62 0.51 22.41
C ILE A 109 3.74 1.42 23.28
N PRO A 110 3.07 2.42 22.68
CA PRO A 110 2.25 3.33 23.46
C PRO A 110 0.95 2.65 23.93
N THR A 111 0.44 3.13 25.06
CA THR A 111 -0.87 2.70 25.59
C THR A 111 -1.96 3.74 25.37
N THR A 112 -1.61 4.93 24.88
CA THR A 112 -2.51 6.09 24.76
C THR A 112 -3.08 6.27 23.35
N VAL A 113 -2.53 5.55 22.35
CA VAL A 113 -3.00 5.53 20.96
C VAL A 113 -3.05 4.09 20.46
N SER A 114 -3.88 3.85 19.46
CA SER A 114 -3.98 2.53 18.83
C SER A 114 -2.74 2.25 17.97
N VAL A 115 -2.10 1.08 18.15
CA VAL A 115 -1.05 0.56 17.29
C VAL A 115 -1.61 -0.59 16.48
N SER A 116 -1.87 -0.37 15.19
CA SER A 116 -2.42 -1.38 14.29
C SER A 116 -1.43 -2.49 13.98
N ALA A 117 -0.17 -2.11 13.76
CA ALA A 117 0.91 -3.04 13.51
C ALA A 117 2.26 -2.45 13.91
N ILE A 118 3.25 -3.35 14.09
CA ILE A 118 4.66 -3.01 14.23
C ILE A 118 5.40 -3.60 13.03
N SER A 119 6.10 -2.75 12.27
CA SER A 119 6.95 -3.16 11.15
C SER A 119 8.39 -3.32 11.63
N VAL A 120 8.90 -4.55 11.58
CA VAL A 120 10.28 -4.88 11.96
C VAL A 120 11.19 -4.65 10.77
N GLY A 121 11.94 -3.56 10.79
CA GLY A 121 12.73 -3.09 9.67
C GLY A 121 11.92 -2.42 8.55
N ASN A 122 12.63 -1.73 7.67
CA ASN A 122 12.12 -1.17 6.42
C ASN A 122 13.03 -1.57 5.26
N GLU A 123 12.45 -2.22 4.25
CA GLU A 123 13.15 -2.70 3.04
C GLU A 123 14.42 -3.52 3.34
N LEU A 124 14.40 -4.21 4.47
CA LEU A 124 15.56 -4.87 5.05
C LEU A 124 16.20 -5.89 4.11
N LEU A 125 15.39 -6.66 3.36
CA LEU A 125 15.90 -7.67 2.42
C LEU A 125 16.63 -7.05 1.21
N ASN A 126 16.45 -5.77 0.96
CA ASN A 126 17.09 -5.02 -0.12
C ASN A 126 18.01 -3.90 0.40
N SER A 127 18.34 -3.89 1.71
CA SER A 127 19.17 -2.86 2.34
C SER A 127 20.65 -2.88 1.93
N GLY A 128 21.09 -3.93 1.23
CA GLY A 128 22.49 -4.16 0.89
C GLY A 128 23.32 -4.85 2.00
N ASP A 129 22.72 -5.09 3.17
CA ASP A 129 23.33 -5.87 4.25
C ASP A 129 22.75 -7.30 4.30
N PRO A 130 23.46 -8.30 3.76
CA PRO A 130 22.94 -9.67 3.70
C PRO A 130 22.84 -10.33 5.09
N THR A 131 23.41 -9.75 6.12
CA THR A 131 23.38 -10.32 7.48
C THR A 131 22.05 -10.08 8.18
N LEU A 132 21.27 -9.12 7.72
CA LEU A 132 19.98 -8.76 8.33
C LEU A 132 18.85 -9.73 7.95
N GLY A 133 18.85 -10.26 6.74
CA GLY A 133 17.81 -11.16 6.26
C GLY A 133 17.53 -12.35 7.19
N PRO A 134 18.55 -13.12 7.60
CA PRO A 134 18.37 -14.24 8.55
C PRO A 134 17.91 -13.83 9.95
N GLN A 135 18.07 -12.56 10.34
CA GLN A 135 17.70 -12.04 11.65
C GLN A 135 16.25 -11.53 11.71
N LEU A 136 15.63 -11.28 10.55
CA LEU A 136 14.31 -10.69 10.47
C LEU A 136 13.24 -11.53 11.18
N LEU A 137 13.10 -12.81 10.81
CA LEU A 137 12.10 -13.69 11.42
C LEU A 137 12.30 -13.88 12.93
N PRO A 138 13.51 -14.17 13.45
CA PRO A 138 13.75 -14.22 14.90
C PRO A 138 13.35 -12.93 15.63
N ALA A 139 13.63 -11.74 15.05
CA ALA A 139 13.23 -10.48 15.63
C ALA A 139 11.69 -10.33 15.68
N MET A 140 11.00 -10.70 14.59
CA MET A 140 9.53 -10.67 14.52
C MET A 140 8.90 -11.63 15.55
N GLN A 141 9.44 -12.83 15.70
CA GLN A 141 8.97 -13.84 16.67
C GLN A 141 9.14 -13.36 18.11
N ASN A 142 10.33 -12.84 18.43
CA ASN A 142 10.62 -12.32 19.77
C ASN A 142 9.73 -11.13 20.12
N LEU A 143 9.47 -10.25 19.16
CA LEU A 143 8.61 -9.09 19.36
C LEU A 143 7.15 -9.50 19.52
N LEU A 144 6.66 -10.47 18.72
CA LEU A 144 5.31 -11.02 18.89
C LEU A 144 5.11 -11.61 20.29
N ALA A 145 6.10 -12.37 20.78
CA ALA A 145 6.07 -12.95 22.13
C ALA A 145 6.12 -11.88 23.24
N ALA A 146 6.65 -10.69 22.95
CA ALA A 146 6.75 -9.57 23.88
C ALA A 146 5.46 -8.72 23.94
N LEU A 147 4.49 -8.92 23.03
CA LEU A 147 3.24 -8.18 23.06
C LEU A 147 2.40 -8.58 24.28
N PRO A 148 1.63 -7.62 24.86
CA PRO A 148 0.69 -7.94 25.93
C PRO A 148 -0.32 -9.01 25.53
N ALA A 149 -0.69 -9.86 26.46
CA ALA A 149 -1.72 -10.89 26.22
C ALA A 149 -3.03 -10.22 25.75
N GLY A 150 -3.60 -10.74 24.67
CA GLY A 150 -4.81 -10.18 24.05
C GLY A 150 -4.56 -8.96 23.17
N SER A 151 -3.32 -8.57 22.89
CA SER A 151 -3.01 -7.52 21.95
C SER A 151 -3.56 -7.85 20.55
N THR A 152 -4.15 -6.85 19.88
CA THR A 152 -4.59 -6.93 18.48
C THR A 152 -3.53 -6.39 17.51
N THR A 153 -2.43 -5.84 18.03
CA THR A 153 -1.31 -5.31 17.25
C THR A 153 -0.67 -6.42 16.42
N LYS A 154 -0.53 -6.21 15.12
CA LYS A 154 0.09 -7.16 14.20
C LYS A 154 1.59 -6.95 14.13
N ILE A 155 2.35 -8.02 13.92
CA ILE A 155 3.78 -7.93 13.62
C ILE A 155 3.97 -8.19 12.13
N SER A 156 4.72 -7.33 11.47
CA SER A 156 5.04 -7.43 10.05
C SER A 156 6.44 -6.85 9.76
N THR A 157 6.77 -6.75 8.49
CA THR A 157 7.95 -6.06 7.95
C THR A 157 7.58 -5.42 6.62
N VAL A 158 8.34 -4.39 6.23
CA VAL A 158 8.10 -3.66 4.98
C VAL A 158 9.13 -4.04 3.93
N HIS A 159 8.66 -4.26 2.70
CA HIS A 159 9.49 -4.61 1.55
C HIS A 159 9.47 -3.51 0.49
N SER A 160 10.55 -3.39 -0.29
CA SER A 160 10.53 -2.66 -1.55
C SER A 160 9.98 -3.53 -2.68
N MET A 161 9.60 -2.92 -3.81
CA MET A 161 9.21 -3.67 -5.02
C MET A 161 10.34 -4.56 -5.57
N ALA A 162 11.59 -4.31 -5.15
CA ALA A 162 12.75 -5.13 -5.54
C ALA A 162 12.72 -6.56 -4.97
N VAL A 163 11.76 -6.91 -4.13
CA VAL A 163 11.55 -8.33 -3.75
C VAL A 163 10.91 -9.14 -4.88
N LEU A 164 10.34 -8.48 -5.90
CA LEU A 164 9.73 -9.15 -7.06
C LEU A 164 10.74 -9.33 -8.18
N ALA A 165 10.90 -10.57 -8.64
CA ALA A 165 11.65 -10.92 -9.84
C ALA A 165 10.86 -10.60 -11.12
N SER A 166 9.53 -10.61 -11.05
CA SER A 166 8.62 -10.27 -12.14
C SER A 166 7.39 -9.53 -11.60
N SER A 167 6.93 -8.51 -12.34
CA SER A 167 5.74 -7.72 -12.00
C SER A 167 4.96 -7.25 -13.22
N ASP A 168 5.40 -7.55 -14.44
CA ASP A 168 4.76 -7.18 -15.69
C ASP A 168 4.76 -8.37 -16.68
N PRO A 169 3.58 -8.82 -17.15
CA PRO A 169 2.25 -8.38 -16.73
C PRO A 169 1.95 -8.75 -15.26
N PRO A 170 0.99 -8.11 -14.59
CA PRO A 170 0.70 -8.35 -13.16
C PRO A 170 0.47 -9.82 -12.80
N SER A 171 -0.16 -10.62 -13.68
CA SER A 171 -0.35 -12.06 -13.46
C SER A 171 0.94 -12.88 -13.41
N SER A 172 2.08 -12.33 -13.87
CA SER A 172 3.40 -12.95 -13.79
C SER A 172 4.15 -12.64 -12.50
N GLY A 173 3.51 -11.91 -11.57
CA GLY A 173 4.13 -11.51 -10.30
C GLY A 173 4.78 -12.69 -9.57
N ALA A 174 6.07 -12.56 -9.26
CA ALA A 174 6.85 -13.60 -8.60
C ALA A 174 7.97 -12.99 -7.75
N PHE A 175 8.23 -13.56 -6.58
CA PHE A 175 9.35 -13.16 -5.73
C PHE A 175 10.69 -13.68 -6.25
N HIS A 176 11.76 -12.97 -5.95
CA HIS A 176 13.12 -13.44 -6.22
C HIS A 176 13.44 -14.74 -5.47
N VAL A 177 13.94 -15.74 -6.19
CA VAL A 177 14.29 -17.03 -5.61
C VAL A 177 15.45 -16.93 -4.60
N ASP A 178 16.34 -15.98 -4.79
CA ASP A 178 17.47 -15.75 -3.90
C ASP A 178 17.04 -15.22 -2.51
N LEU A 179 15.85 -14.63 -2.42
CA LEU A 179 15.28 -14.16 -1.16
C LEU A 179 14.49 -15.25 -0.41
N ALA A 180 14.25 -16.41 -1.03
CA ALA A 180 13.37 -17.45 -0.48
C ALA A 180 13.81 -17.89 0.94
N GLY A 181 15.13 -17.96 1.21
CA GLY A 181 15.64 -18.35 2.52
C GLY A 181 15.20 -17.44 3.67
N SER A 182 15.01 -16.15 3.40
CA SER A 182 14.53 -15.18 4.40
C SER A 182 13.05 -14.86 4.24
N LEU A 183 12.54 -14.78 2.99
CA LEU A 183 11.18 -14.35 2.71
C LEU A 183 10.14 -15.45 2.99
N ASP A 184 10.37 -16.70 2.57
CA ASP A 184 9.37 -17.76 2.71
C ASP A 184 9.00 -18.02 4.19
N PRO A 185 9.96 -18.08 5.16
CA PRO A 185 9.61 -18.17 6.57
C PRO A 185 8.87 -16.95 7.13
N VAL A 186 9.11 -15.75 6.57
CA VAL A 186 8.35 -14.54 6.92
C VAL A 186 6.93 -14.62 6.41
N LEU A 187 6.69 -15.09 5.17
CA LEU A 187 5.35 -15.27 4.63
C LEU A 187 4.53 -16.26 5.46
N GLU A 188 5.13 -17.39 5.84
CA GLU A 188 4.52 -18.37 6.74
C GLU A 188 4.16 -17.73 8.10
N PHE A 189 5.07 -16.94 8.68
CA PHE A 189 4.82 -16.23 9.94
C PHE A 189 3.64 -15.24 9.80
N LEU A 190 3.58 -14.47 8.72
CA LEU A 190 2.48 -13.52 8.48
C LEU A 190 1.14 -14.24 8.35
N HIS A 191 1.11 -15.34 7.60
CA HIS A 191 -0.09 -16.19 7.44
C HIS A 191 -0.58 -16.73 8.78
N GLN A 192 0.31 -17.33 9.59
CA GLN A 192 -0.03 -17.92 10.87
C GLN A 192 -0.52 -16.91 11.91
N ASN A 193 0.01 -15.68 11.89
CA ASN A 193 -0.27 -14.66 12.91
C ASN A 193 -1.19 -13.54 12.41
N GLY A 194 -1.70 -13.66 11.20
CA GLY A 194 -2.60 -12.67 10.58
C GLY A 194 -1.95 -11.30 10.42
N GLY A 195 -0.62 -11.26 10.22
CA GLY A 195 0.12 -10.07 9.85
C GLY A 195 -0.04 -9.76 8.36
N PRO A 196 -0.14 -8.50 7.94
CA PRO A 196 -0.20 -8.16 6.51
C PRO A 196 1.18 -8.24 5.86
N PHE A 197 1.22 -8.49 4.55
CA PHE A 197 2.41 -8.24 3.74
C PHE A 197 2.49 -6.75 3.43
N MET A 198 3.54 -6.07 3.89
CA MET A 198 3.70 -4.64 3.70
C MET A 198 4.75 -4.34 2.63
N ILE A 199 4.44 -3.37 1.73
CA ILE A 199 5.29 -3.08 0.57
C ILE A 199 5.20 -1.62 0.15
N ASN A 200 6.24 -1.13 -0.52
CA ASN A 200 6.43 0.25 -0.98
C ASN A 200 6.38 0.33 -2.51
N PRO A 201 5.20 0.33 -3.18
CA PRO A 201 5.10 0.55 -4.61
C PRO A 201 5.14 2.05 -4.94
N TYR A 202 5.98 2.43 -5.90
CA TYR A 202 6.09 3.80 -6.40
C TYR A 202 5.88 3.84 -7.91
N PRO A 203 4.68 4.16 -8.40
CA PRO A 203 4.45 4.43 -9.82
C PRO A 203 5.37 5.51 -10.40
N TYR A 204 5.86 6.44 -9.56
CA TYR A 204 6.85 7.43 -9.96
C TYR A 204 8.12 6.78 -10.57
N PHE A 205 8.68 5.75 -9.93
CA PHE A 205 9.89 5.10 -10.44
C PHE A 205 9.60 4.27 -11.70
N ALA A 206 8.39 3.74 -11.83
CA ALA A 206 7.97 3.10 -13.08
C ALA A 206 7.92 4.13 -14.24
N TYR A 207 7.39 5.32 -13.99
CA TYR A 207 7.44 6.42 -14.97
C TYR A 207 8.88 6.90 -15.24
N ALA A 208 9.71 7.04 -14.22
CA ALA A 208 11.11 7.46 -14.40
C ALA A 208 11.90 6.51 -15.30
N SER A 209 11.52 5.23 -15.37
CA SER A 209 12.12 4.24 -16.28
C SER A 209 11.50 4.24 -17.69
N ASP A 210 10.30 4.83 -17.85
CA ASP A 210 9.59 4.93 -19.14
C ASP A 210 8.82 6.26 -19.20
N THR A 211 9.47 7.31 -19.67
CA THR A 211 8.98 8.70 -19.64
C THR A 211 8.00 9.07 -20.76
N ARG A 212 7.34 8.07 -21.36
CA ARG A 212 6.31 8.33 -22.37
C ARG A 212 5.05 8.93 -21.74
N ASP A 213 4.36 9.81 -22.48
CA ASP A 213 3.11 10.44 -22.04
C ASP A 213 2.03 9.42 -21.66
N GLU A 214 1.94 8.30 -22.38
CA GLU A 214 1.02 7.20 -22.09
C GLU A 214 1.33 6.57 -20.73
N THR A 215 2.61 6.37 -20.41
CA THR A 215 3.04 5.83 -19.11
C THR A 215 2.79 6.84 -18.00
N LEU A 216 2.97 8.14 -18.25
CA LEU A 216 2.63 9.18 -17.29
C LEU A 216 1.12 9.15 -16.97
N ALA A 217 0.27 9.14 -17.99
CA ALA A 217 -1.18 9.08 -17.81
C ALA A 217 -1.62 7.84 -17.02
N PHE A 218 -1.01 6.68 -17.31
CA PHE A 218 -1.25 5.43 -16.61
C PHE A 218 -0.80 5.49 -15.14
N CYS A 219 0.36 6.08 -14.85
CA CYS A 219 0.84 6.26 -13.49
C CYS A 219 0.01 7.26 -12.69
N LEU A 220 -0.52 8.30 -13.33
CA LEU A 220 -1.29 9.38 -12.68
C LEU A 220 -2.80 9.09 -12.58
N PHE A 221 -3.27 7.87 -12.89
CA PHE A 221 -4.70 7.52 -12.94
C PHE A 221 -5.50 8.39 -13.93
N GLN A 222 -4.86 8.93 -14.95
CA GLN A 222 -5.50 9.74 -15.97
C GLN A 222 -6.09 8.87 -17.10
N PRO A 223 -7.01 9.37 -17.93
CA PRO A 223 -7.56 8.62 -19.05
C PRO A 223 -6.46 8.08 -19.97
N ASN A 224 -6.49 6.78 -20.20
CA ASN A 224 -5.55 6.05 -21.03
C ASN A 224 -6.24 4.79 -21.60
N PRO A 225 -5.70 4.12 -22.65
CA PRO A 225 -6.31 2.94 -23.25
C PRO A 225 -6.32 1.70 -22.35
N GLY A 226 -5.59 1.73 -21.24
CA GLY A 226 -5.35 0.58 -20.38
C GLY A 226 -4.27 -0.36 -20.92
N ARG A 227 -3.80 -1.25 -20.05
CA ARG A 227 -2.82 -2.30 -20.36
C ARG A 227 -3.45 -3.66 -20.09
N ALA A 228 -3.59 -4.46 -21.17
CA ALA A 228 -4.16 -5.79 -21.07
C ALA A 228 -3.14 -6.80 -20.55
N ASP A 229 -3.54 -7.59 -19.56
CA ASP A 229 -2.82 -8.77 -19.11
C ASP A 229 -3.48 -10.00 -19.77
N ALA A 230 -2.87 -10.48 -20.85
CA ALA A 230 -3.45 -11.55 -21.66
C ALA A 230 -3.55 -12.89 -20.90
N ALA A 231 -2.71 -13.13 -19.90
CA ALA A 231 -2.72 -14.38 -19.15
C ALA A 231 -3.88 -14.44 -18.14
N SER A 232 -4.21 -13.31 -17.52
CA SER A 232 -5.35 -13.21 -16.59
C SER A 232 -6.65 -12.79 -17.27
N GLY A 233 -6.59 -12.18 -18.46
CA GLY A 233 -7.72 -11.56 -19.14
C GLY A 233 -8.16 -10.23 -18.52
N LEU A 234 -7.40 -9.69 -17.57
CA LEU A 234 -7.68 -8.42 -16.91
C LEU A 234 -7.08 -7.25 -17.70
N THR A 235 -7.64 -6.07 -17.51
CA THR A 235 -7.09 -4.82 -18.06
C THR A 235 -6.87 -3.83 -16.92
N TYR A 236 -5.69 -3.26 -16.86
CA TYR A 236 -5.29 -2.28 -15.87
C TYR A 236 -5.33 -0.88 -16.48
N THR A 237 -5.89 0.06 -15.76
CA THR A 237 -6.00 1.48 -16.17
C THR A 237 -5.12 2.40 -15.34
N ASN A 238 -4.38 1.85 -14.38
CA ASN A 238 -3.39 2.60 -13.62
C ASN A 238 -2.27 1.68 -13.10
N MET A 239 -1.09 2.27 -12.87
CA MET A 239 0.10 1.56 -12.44
C MET A 239 0.01 1.06 -10.99
N PHE A 240 -0.68 1.77 -10.11
CA PHE A 240 -0.83 1.37 -8.70
C PHE A 240 -1.54 0.02 -8.58
N ASP A 241 -2.69 -0.14 -9.25
CA ASP A 241 -3.41 -1.41 -9.27
C ASP A 241 -2.59 -2.53 -9.93
N ALA A 242 -1.85 -2.22 -11.00
CA ALA A 242 -0.99 -3.19 -11.66
C ALA A 242 0.13 -3.70 -10.73
N GLN A 243 0.78 -2.81 -10.00
CA GLN A 243 1.81 -3.17 -9.01
C GLN A 243 1.21 -3.97 -7.86
N LEU A 244 0.05 -3.57 -7.34
CA LEU A 244 -0.63 -4.27 -6.25
C LEU A 244 -1.06 -5.69 -6.66
N ASP A 245 -1.59 -5.86 -7.86
CA ASP A 245 -2.00 -7.18 -8.36
C ASP A 245 -0.81 -8.08 -8.70
N ALA A 246 0.35 -7.51 -9.07
CA ALA A 246 1.59 -8.29 -9.21
C ALA A 246 2.04 -8.85 -7.84
N ILE A 247 1.93 -8.05 -6.77
CA ILE A 247 2.23 -8.51 -5.41
C ILE A 247 1.25 -9.61 -5.00
N ARG A 248 -0.06 -9.44 -5.27
CA ARG A 248 -1.07 -10.45 -5.00
C ARG A 248 -0.78 -11.75 -5.76
N ALA A 249 -0.39 -11.66 -7.04
CA ALA A 249 -0.03 -12.82 -7.83
C ALA A 249 1.19 -13.56 -7.24
N ALA A 250 2.21 -12.83 -6.77
CA ALA A 250 3.39 -13.43 -6.14
C ALA A 250 3.04 -14.15 -4.82
N LEU A 251 2.17 -13.56 -3.99
CA LEU A 251 1.68 -14.18 -2.75
C LEU A 251 0.84 -15.43 -3.04
N ASP A 252 -0.05 -15.36 -4.02
CA ASP A 252 -0.88 -16.50 -4.46
C ASP A 252 -0.02 -17.65 -4.97
N ALA A 253 1.04 -17.34 -5.75
CA ALA A 253 2.00 -18.34 -6.25
C ALA A 253 2.79 -19.03 -5.12
N LYS A 254 2.99 -18.35 -3.99
CA LYS A 254 3.60 -18.92 -2.78
C LYS A 254 2.60 -19.67 -1.88
N GLY A 255 1.30 -19.64 -2.20
CA GLY A 255 0.25 -20.33 -1.44
C GLY A 255 -0.37 -19.50 -0.32
N TYR A 256 -0.22 -18.16 -0.34
CA TYR A 256 -0.73 -17.24 0.68
C TYR A 256 -1.79 -16.25 0.13
N PRO A 257 -2.91 -16.75 -0.45
CA PRO A 257 -3.93 -15.88 -1.04
C PRO A 257 -4.69 -15.04 0.00
N ASP A 258 -4.66 -15.44 1.24
CA ASP A 258 -5.36 -14.84 2.40
C ASP A 258 -4.52 -13.82 3.18
N VAL A 259 -3.21 -13.72 2.92
CA VAL A 259 -2.37 -12.70 3.54
C VAL A 259 -2.76 -11.33 2.99
N ASP A 260 -3.22 -10.45 3.87
CA ASP A 260 -3.58 -9.08 3.50
C ASP A 260 -2.36 -8.29 3.03
N ILE A 261 -2.57 -7.34 2.11
CA ILE A 261 -1.54 -6.42 1.64
C ILE A 261 -1.79 -5.05 2.27
N VAL A 262 -0.72 -4.40 2.72
CA VAL A 262 -0.70 -2.99 3.14
C VAL A 262 0.35 -2.26 2.31
N ILE A 263 -0.04 -1.15 1.71
CA ILE A 263 0.88 -0.25 1.02
C ILE A 263 1.48 0.68 2.08
N ALA A 264 2.71 0.34 2.49
CA ALA A 264 3.38 1.05 3.58
C ALA A 264 3.99 2.38 3.13
N GLU A 265 4.28 2.51 1.84
CA GLU A 265 4.67 3.78 1.19
C GLU A 265 4.20 3.80 -0.24
N THR A 266 3.75 4.96 -0.68
CA THR A 266 3.59 5.34 -2.09
C THR A 266 3.49 6.85 -2.18
N GLY A 267 3.98 7.45 -3.25
CA GLY A 267 3.95 8.90 -3.40
C GLY A 267 4.53 9.36 -4.72
N TRP A 268 4.56 10.68 -4.88
CA TRP A 268 5.12 11.33 -6.05
C TRP A 268 5.82 12.62 -5.65
N PRO A 269 7.09 12.85 -6.02
CA PRO A 269 7.81 14.04 -5.64
C PRO A 269 7.33 15.24 -6.45
N TYR A 270 7.18 16.39 -5.78
CA TYR A 270 6.74 17.62 -6.45
C TYR A 270 7.91 18.44 -7.02
N LYS A 271 9.14 18.02 -6.74
CA LYS A 271 10.38 18.66 -7.24
C LYS A 271 11.48 17.61 -7.32
N GLY A 272 12.40 17.78 -8.25
CA GLY A 272 13.56 16.91 -8.45
C GLY A 272 14.68 17.63 -9.20
N ASP A 273 15.79 16.92 -9.41
CA ASP A 273 16.87 17.37 -10.28
C ASP A 273 16.42 17.40 -11.75
N ALA A 274 17.14 18.11 -12.60
CA ALA A 274 16.80 18.25 -14.02
C ALA A 274 16.70 16.89 -14.77
N SER A 275 17.35 15.85 -14.28
CA SER A 275 17.29 14.49 -14.81
C SER A 275 16.12 13.66 -14.27
N GLU A 276 15.41 14.14 -13.25
CA GLU A 276 14.30 13.43 -12.60
C GLU A 276 12.97 13.78 -13.27
N ALA A 277 12.69 13.08 -14.37
CA ALA A 277 11.50 13.30 -15.16
C ALA A 277 10.23 13.13 -14.32
N GLY A 278 9.28 14.04 -14.51
CA GLY A 278 7.96 13.96 -13.87
C GLY A 278 7.88 14.45 -12.43
N ALA A 279 8.98 14.78 -11.77
CA ALA A 279 9.00 15.38 -10.44
C ALA A 279 8.52 16.84 -10.50
N THR A 280 7.21 17.05 -10.56
CA THR A 280 6.57 18.37 -10.68
C THR A 280 5.38 18.48 -9.72
N PRO A 281 5.03 19.72 -9.27
CA PRO A 281 3.88 19.93 -8.39
C PRO A 281 2.56 19.42 -8.99
N ASP A 282 2.34 19.58 -10.30
CA ASP A 282 1.12 19.15 -10.98
C ASP A 282 1.00 17.62 -10.99
N ASN A 283 2.08 16.90 -11.27
CA ASN A 283 2.09 15.45 -11.26
C ASN A 283 1.95 14.89 -9.84
N ALA A 284 2.63 15.49 -8.85
CA ALA A 284 2.49 15.10 -7.45
C ALA A 284 1.06 15.27 -6.95
N ARG A 285 0.45 16.42 -7.26
CA ARG A 285 -0.96 16.67 -6.97
C ARG A 285 -1.87 15.68 -7.68
N ALA A 286 -1.65 15.44 -8.97
CA ALA A 286 -2.48 14.53 -9.76
C ALA A 286 -2.40 13.10 -9.22
N TYR A 287 -1.19 12.59 -8.96
CA TYR A 287 -1.00 11.25 -8.40
C TYR A 287 -1.69 11.10 -7.05
N ASN A 288 -1.34 11.94 -6.08
CA ASN A 288 -1.81 11.77 -4.71
C ASN A 288 -3.32 12.05 -4.58
N ALA A 289 -3.88 13.02 -5.32
CA ALA A 289 -5.32 13.29 -5.31
C ALA A 289 -6.11 12.15 -5.96
N ASN A 290 -5.66 11.63 -7.09
CA ASN A 290 -6.32 10.52 -7.78
C ASN A 290 -6.20 9.22 -6.99
N LEU A 291 -5.06 8.96 -6.34
CA LEU A 291 -4.89 7.85 -5.40
C LEU A 291 -5.90 7.94 -4.25
N VAL A 292 -6.02 9.10 -3.60
CA VAL A 292 -6.99 9.34 -2.53
C VAL A 292 -8.43 9.09 -3.02
N ALA A 293 -8.78 9.58 -4.23
CA ALA A 293 -10.09 9.34 -4.82
C ALA A 293 -10.32 7.85 -5.11
N HIS A 294 -9.31 7.15 -5.66
CA HIS A 294 -9.36 5.72 -5.95
C HIS A 294 -9.59 4.91 -4.66
N LEU A 295 -8.82 5.16 -3.60
CA LEU A 295 -8.99 4.49 -2.31
C LEU A 295 -10.37 4.76 -1.69
N LYS A 296 -10.84 6.00 -1.72
CA LYS A 296 -12.18 6.39 -1.21
C LYS A 296 -13.32 5.74 -2.00
N SER A 297 -13.13 5.44 -3.28
CA SER A 297 -14.14 4.78 -4.12
C SER A 297 -14.39 3.33 -3.73
N GLN A 298 -13.43 2.68 -3.04
CA GLN A 298 -13.45 1.28 -2.65
C GLN A 298 -13.66 0.31 -3.82
N VAL A 299 -13.30 0.73 -5.04
CA VAL A 299 -13.43 -0.12 -6.23
C VAL A 299 -12.47 -1.31 -6.19
N GLY A 300 -11.35 -1.18 -5.47
CA GLY A 300 -10.30 -2.19 -5.43
C GLY A 300 -9.49 -2.26 -6.73
N THR A 301 -8.74 -3.34 -6.90
CA THR A 301 -7.97 -3.62 -8.12
C THR A 301 -8.74 -4.54 -9.06
N PRO A 302 -8.34 -4.68 -10.33
CA PRO A 302 -8.94 -5.63 -11.26
C PRO A 302 -8.97 -7.09 -10.74
N ARG A 303 -7.94 -7.52 -9.99
CA ARG A 303 -7.86 -8.87 -9.41
C ARG A 303 -8.65 -9.01 -8.11
N THR A 304 -8.75 -7.93 -7.31
CA THR A 304 -9.46 -7.91 -6.03
C THR A 304 -10.50 -6.79 -5.99
N PRO A 305 -11.56 -6.86 -6.81
CA PRO A 305 -12.57 -5.81 -6.89
C PRO A 305 -13.33 -5.67 -5.57
N GLY A 306 -13.63 -4.43 -5.20
CA GLY A 306 -14.38 -4.11 -3.98
C GLY A 306 -13.55 -4.18 -2.69
N LYS A 307 -12.24 -4.43 -2.77
CA LYS A 307 -11.34 -4.49 -1.62
C LYS A 307 -10.31 -3.37 -1.69
N SER A 308 -10.50 -2.31 -0.93
CA SER A 308 -9.46 -1.28 -0.71
C SER A 308 -8.40 -1.79 0.25
N VAL A 309 -7.18 -1.29 0.11
CA VAL A 309 -6.04 -1.62 0.97
C VAL A 309 -5.61 -0.39 1.78
N ASP A 310 -5.14 -0.63 2.99
CA ASP A 310 -4.50 0.41 3.78
C ASP A 310 -3.29 0.95 3.03
N THR A 311 -3.25 2.27 2.83
CA THR A 311 -2.24 2.92 2.02
C THR A 311 -1.69 4.14 2.74
N TYR A 312 -0.37 4.19 2.90
CA TYR A 312 0.34 5.30 3.53
C TYR A 312 1.02 6.14 2.45
N ILE A 313 0.63 7.41 2.35
CA ILE A 313 1.22 8.36 1.39
C ILE A 313 2.55 8.85 1.94
N PHE A 314 3.60 8.69 1.17
CA PHE A 314 4.92 9.23 1.45
C PHE A 314 5.02 10.63 0.81
N ALA A 315 5.17 11.72 1.61
CA ALA A 315 5.25 11.74 3.04
C ALA A 315 4.48 12.96 3.60
N LEU A 316 4.31 13.05 4.92
CA LEU A 316 3.64 14.21 5.54
C LEU A 316 4.44 15.50 5.29
N TYR A 317 5.75 15.47 5.55
CA TYR A 317 6.69 16.59 5.37
C TYR A 317 7.84 16.19 4.48
N ASP A 318 8.52 17.17 3.93
CA ASP A 318 9.83 16.99 3.31
C ASP A 318 10.87 16.59 4.35
N GLU A 319 11.84 15.79 3.92
CA GLU A 319 12.99 15.39 4.73
C GLU A 319 14.26 16.03 4.15
N ASP A 320 14.54 17.26 4.54
CA ASP A 320 15.57 18.12 3.92
C ASP A 320 17.00 17.62 4.07
N LEU A 321 17.27 16.71 5.01
CA LEU A 321 18.57 16.06 5.22
C LEU A 321 18.67 14.68 4.57
N LYS A 322 17.62 14.20 3.88
CA LYS A 322 17.62 12.87 3.25
C LYS A 322 18.66 12.83 2.13
N PRO A 323 19.54 11.80 2.11
CA PRO A 323 20.54 11.64 1.04
C PRO A 323 19.89 11.25 -0.29
N GLY A 324 20.65 11.40 -1.38
CA GLY A 324 20.21 11.03 -2.72
C GLY A 324 19.80 12.21 -3.58
N PRO A 325 19.09 11.97 -4.70
CA PRO A 325 18.64 12.99 -5.63
C PRO A 325 17.63 13.96 -4.99
N ALA A 326 17.39 15.12 -5.65
CA ALA A 326 16.55 16.17 -5.07
C ALA A 326 15.10 15.73 -4.80
N SER A 327 14.59 14.78 -5.58
CA SER A 327 13.26 14.19 -5.37
C SER A 327 13.10 13.57 -3.98
N GLU A 328 14.15 12.96 -3.41
CA GLU A 328 14.11 12.32 -2.08
C GLU A 328 13.74 13.30 -0.95
N ARG A 329 13.95 14.59 -1.16
CA ARG A 329 13.64 15.67 -0.23
C ARG A 329 12.39 16.46 -0.59
N SER A 330 11.54 15.94 -1.46
CA SER A 330 10.43 16.71 -2.07
C SER A 330 9.16 15.89 -2.23
N PHE A 331 8.90 14.95 -1.33
CA PHE A 331 7.67 14.15 -1.31
C PHE A 331 6.60 14.70 -0.35
N GLY A 332 6.92 15.73 0.44
CA GLY A 332 6.03 16.25 1.47
C GLY A 332 4.70 16.74 0.93
N LEU A 333 3.61 16.39 1.62
CA LEU A 333 2.30 16.99 1.39
C LEU A 333 2.24 18.40 1.94
N TYR A 334 2.99 18.67 3.02
CA TYR A 334 3.06 19.93 3.73
C TYR A 334 4.49 20.38 3.92
N GLN A 335 4.67 21.68 3.98
CA GLN A 335 5.92 22.35 4.39
C GLN A 335 6.06 22.34 5.91
N ALA A 336 7.26 22.67 6.39
CA ALA A 336 7.55 22.79 7.84
C ALA A 336 6.71 23.86 8.57
N ASP A 337 6.17 24.84 7.85
CA ASP A 337 5.24 25.84 8.38
C ASP A 337 3.77 25.39 8.35
N LEU A 338 3.50 24.12 8.03
CA LEU A 338 2.19 23.47 7.93
C LEU A 338 1.37 23.92 6.70
N THR A 339 1.92 24.73 5.80
CA THR A 339 1.25 25.05 4.55
C THR A 339 1.31 23.84 3.59
N PRO A 340 0.23 23.51 2.87
CA PRO A 340 0.27 22.42 1.91
C PRO A 340 1.13 22.78 0.70
N ASN A 341 1.98 21.87 0.24
CA ASN A 341 2.68 22.00 -1.02
C ASN A 341 1.70 21.96 -2.22
N TYR A 342 0.62 21.23 -2.06
CA TYR A 342 -0.52 21.13 -2.98
C TYR A 342 -1.73 20.51 -2.27
N ASP A 343 -2.94 20.82 -2.73
CA ASP A 343 -4.16 20.27 -2.14
C ASP A 343 -4.57 18.96 -2.83
N ILE A 344 -4.82 17.91 -2.04
CA ILE A 344 -5.29 16.60 -2.47
C ILE A 344 -6.63 16.20 -1.81
N GLY A 345 -7.35 17.15 -1.23
CA GLY A 345 -8.68 16.93 -0.65
C GLY A 345 -8.68 16.14 0.65
N LEU A 346 -7.67 16.33 1.51
CA LEU A 346 -7.60 15.66 2.83
C LEU A 346 -8.19 16.49 3.97
N ALA A 347 -8.43 17.79 3.81
CA ALA A 347 -9.01 18.61 4.88
C ALA A 347 -10.40 18.13 5.28
N LYS A 348 -10.68 18.01 6.59
CA LYS A 348 -12.03 17.71 7.09
C LYS A 348 -12.98 18.88 6.74
N GLY A 349 -14.11 18.58 6.15
CA GLY A 349 -15.12 19.58 5.76
C GLY A 349 -14.95 20.17 4.35
N SER A 350 -13.90 19.83 3.61
CA SER A 350 -13.79 20.17 2.19
C SER A 350 -14.68 19.26 1.34
N GLY A 351 -15.98 19.36 1.53
CA GLY A 351 -16.99 18.72 0.68
C GLY A 351 -17.14 19.43 -0.68
N ALA A 352 -16.06 19.92 -1.26
CA ALA A 352 -16.04 20.43 -2.62
C ALA A 352 -15.72 19.27 -3.56
N ALA A 353 -16.68 18.93 -4.41
CA ALA A 353 -16.43 18.12 -5.59
C ALA A 353 -15.23 18.70 -6.36
N PRO A 354 -14.42 17.88 -7.02
CA PRO A 354 -13.32 18.38 -7.83
C PRO A 354 -13.87 19.38 -8.82
N THR A 355 -13.46 20.63 -8.69
CA THR A 355 -13.75 21.67 -9.66
C THR A 355 -13.05 21.28 -10.95
N THR A 356 -13.80 20.78 -11.90
CA THR A 356 -13.41 20.69 -13.29
C THR A 356 -13.14 22.10 -13.80
N SER A 357 -11.95 22.60 -13.63
CA SER A 357 -11.51 23.83 -14.28
C SER A 357 -11.06 23.49 -15.70
N GLY A 358 -11.83 23.99 -16.67
CA GLY A 358 -11.37 24.23 -18.03
C GLY A 358 -11.60 23.11 -19.02
N GLN A 359 -12.85 22.94 -19.50
CA GLN A 359 -13.07 22.51 -20.88
C GLN A 359 -12.50 23.55 -21.82
N ILE A 360 -11.28 23.33 -22.32
CA ILE A 360 -10.85 23.92 -23.56
C ILE A 360 -11.40 23.00 -24.65
N GLY A 361 -12.43 23.52 -25.36
CA GLY A 361 -13.01 22.83 -26.51
C GLY A 361 -11.95 22.69 -27.61
N VAL A 362 -11.49 21.46 -27.83
CA VAL A 362 -10.74 21.09 -29.03
C VAL A 362 -11.64 20.21 -29.88
N THR A 363 -12.13 20.79 -30.98
CA THR A 363 -12.85 20.07 -32.03
C THR A 363 -11.90 19.03 -32.66
N PRO A 364 -12.25 17.74 -32.74
CA PRO A 364 -11.39 16.76 -33.37
C PRO A 364 -11.43 16.93 -34.93
N ALA A 365 -10.26 17.11 -35.53
CA ALA A 365 -10.09 16.92 -36.96
C ALA A 365 -10.07 15.41 -37.30
N PRO A 366 -10.58 14.99 -38.47
CA PRO A 366 -10.72 13.58 -38.80
C PRO A 366 -9.36 12.92 -39.06
N ALA A 367 -9.12 11.79 -38.41
CA ALA A 367 -7.95 10.95 -38.55
C ALA A 367 -7.88 10.31 -39.93
N GLN A 368 -6.76 10.52 -40.62
CA GLN A 368 -6.37 9.68 -41.77
C GLN A 368 -5.64 8.43 -41.28
N VAL A 369 -6.17 7.29 -41.68
CA VAL A 369 -5.60 5.96 -41.45
C VAL A 369 -4.46 5.75 -42.41
N GLN A 370 -3.23 5.47 -41.91
CA GLN A 370 -2.18 4.81 -42.67
C GLN A 370 -1.78 3.50 -41.99
N PRO A 371 -1.56 2.42 -42.74
CA PRO A 371 -1.28 1.11 -42.18
C PRO A 371 0.21 0.86 -42.01
N GLY A 372 0.58 0.31 -40.85
CA GLY A 372 1.63 -0.65 -40.70
C GLY A 372 3.03 -0.22 -40.38
N ARG A 373 3.46 -0.63 -39.22
CA ARG A 373 4.66 -1.47 -39.01
C ARG A 373 4.61 -1.99 -37.58
N GLY A 374 4.68 -3.30 -37.44
CA GLY A 374 4.71 -3.96 -36.15
C GLY A 374 5.96 -3.55 -35.35
N VAL A 375 5.72 -3.21 -34.09
CA VAL A 375 6.77 -2.99 -33.10
C VAL A 375 6.58 -4.09 -32.06
N THR A 376 7.59 -4.92 -31.92
CA THR A 376 7.71 -5.94 -30.87
C THR A 376 7.75 -5.29 -29.49
N PRO A 377 7.06 -5.84 -28.47
CA PRO A 377 7.13 -5.28 -27.13
C PRO A 377 8.49 -5.60 -26.51
N THR A 378 9.20 -4.56 -26.13
CA THR A 378 10.40 -4.66 -25.29
C THR A 378 9.97 -4.78 -23.81
N GLY A 379 10.44 -5.84 -23.15
CA GLY A 379 10.18 -6.11 -21.75
C GLY A 379 10.73 -5.04 -20.81
N PHE A 380 10.02 -4.81 -19.73
CA PHE A 380 10.31 -3.81 -18.70
C PHE A 380 11.32 -4.39 -17.70
N CYS A 381 12.51 -3.81 -17.62
CA CYS A 381 13.45 -4.07 -16.52
C CYS A 381 13.41 -2.89 -15.54
N VAL A 382 13.00 -3.14 -14.30
CA VAL A 382 13.15 -2.16 -13.21
C VAL A 382 14.56 -2.28 -12.65
N THR A 383 15.40 -1.31 -12.92
CA THR A 383 16.69 -1.19 -12.21
C THR A 383 16.48 -0.28 -11.00
N THR A 384 16.61 -0.84 -9.81
CA THR A 384 16.64 -0.08 -8.56
C THR A 384 18.00 0.63 -8.45
N GLY A 385 17.99 1.97 -8.39
CA GLY A 385 19.17 2.75 -8.07
C GLY A 385 19.53 2.57 -6.59
N GLY A 386 20.60 1.81 -6.34
CA GLY A 386 21.21 1.75 -5.02
C GLY A 386 22.00 3.02 -4.76
N ALA A 387 21.97 3.52 -3.55
CA ALA A 387 22.75 4.65 -3.07
C ALA A 387 24.26 4.40 -3.27
N PRO A 388 25.04 5.42 -3.68
CA PRO A 388 26.46 5.24 -3.90
C PRO A 388 27.25 5.41 -2.61
N GLY A 389 27.76 4.31 -2.10
CA GLY A 389 28.79 4.31 -1.07
C GLY A 389 29.82 3.22 -1.35
N GLY A 390 30.96 3.59 -1.93
CA GLY A 390 32.14 2.72 -1.99
C GLY A 390 32.46 2.14 -3.36
N THR A 391 33.54 2.64 -3.94
CA THR A 391 34.28 2.19 -5.11
C THR A 391 34.55 0.70 -5.13
N GLN A 392 34.01 -0.04 -6.13
CA GLN A 392 34.68 -1.13 -6.82
C GLN A 392 33.90 -1.48 -8.09
N GLN A 393 34.63 -1.59 -9.20
CA GLN A 393 34.15 -2.00 -10.51
C GLN A 393 33.64 -3.45 -10.46
N ALA A 394 32.38 -3.65 -10.85
CA ALA A 394 31.86 -4.96 -11.20
C ALA A 394 31.29 -4.93 -12.61
N GLN A 395 31.74 -5.86 -13.42
CA GLN A 395 31.38 -6.04 -14.83
C GLN A 395 29.88 -6.36 -14.97
N GLN A 396 29.22 -5.64 -15.87
CA GLN A 396 27.87 -5.94 -16.32
C GLN A 396 27.87 -7.22 -17.17
N SER A 397 27.11 -8.23 -16.77
CA SER A 397 26.68 -9.31 -17.65
C SER A 397 25.16 -9.21 -17.84
N SER A 398 24.75 -8.77 -19.03
CA SER A 398 23.36 -8.82 -19.49
C SER A 398 23.08 -10.20 -20.07
N SER A 399 22.10 -10.92 -19.50
CA SER A 399 21.52 -12.10 -20.14
C SER A 399 20.07 -11.81 -20.49
N CYS A 400 19.79 -11.72 -21.80
CA CYS A 400 18.44 -11.70 -22.35
C CYS A 400 17.99 -13.15 -22.61
N TYR A 401 16.78 -13.50 -22.18
CA TYR A 401 16.17 -14.81 -22.44
C TYR A 401 15.03 -14.65 -23.48
N GLU A 402 15.08 -15.45 -24.55
CA GLU A 402 14.03 -15.52 -25.58
C GLU A 402 12.93 -16.50 -25.17
N PRO A 403 11.66 -16.28 -25.55
CA PRO A 403 10.57 -17.18 -25.20
C PRO A 403 10.37 -18.31 -26.22
N ALA A 404 10.25 -19.53 -25.73
CA ALA A 404 9.86 -20.70 -26.52
C ALA A 404 8.36 -20.96 -26.46
N GLY A 405 7.81 -21.14 -27.63
CA GLY A 405 6.63 -21.76 -28.18
C GLY A 405 5.42 -22.18 -27.32
N ALA A 406 4.28 -21.73 -27.79
CA ALA A 406 2.93 -22.11 -27.37
C ALA A 406 2.53 -23.52 -27.78
N THR A 407 1.83 -24.25 -26.88
CA THR A 407 0.84 -25.28 -27.30
C THR A 407 -0.40 -25.21 -26.40
N SER A 408 -1.52 -25.15 -27.09
CA SER A 408 -2.92 -25.11 -26.63
C SER A 408 -3.36 -26.40 -25.92
N ARG A 409 -4.16 -26.29 -24.84
CA ARG A 409 -5.31 -27.19 -24.61
C ARG A 409 -6.42 -26.54 -23.78
N ARG A 410 -7.64 -26.77 -24.29
CA ARG A 410 -8.96 -26.36 -23.79
C ARG A 410 -9.43 -27.13 -22.56
N GLY A 411 -10.26 -26.47 -21.74
CA GLY A 411 -11.49 -27.07 -21.17
C GLY A 411 -11.56 -27.08 -19.66
N GLN A 412 -12.39 -26.34 -19.03
CA GLN A 412 -13.74 -26.67 -18.55
C GLN A 412 -14.18 -25.68 -17.46
N THR A 413 -15.42 -25.28 -17.64
CA THR A 413 -16.23 -24.37 -16.82
C THR A 413 -16.79 -25.06 -15.56
N GLY A 414 -17.01 -24.24 -14.49
CA GLY A 414 -18.21 -24.48 -13.71
C GLY A 414 -18.12 -24.28 -12.21
N MET A 415 -18.94 -23.33 -11.71
CA MET A 415 -19.62 -23.32 -10.41
C MET A 415 -18.81 -23.04 -9.13
N HIS A 416 -18.91 -21.83 -8.63
CA HIS A 416 -18.94 -21.52 -7.19
C HIS A 416 -19.59 -20.14 -6.96
N GLN A 417 -20.91 -20.06 -6.97
CA GLN A 417 -21.68 -18.88 -6.54
C GLN A 417 -22.76 -19.18 -5.48
N PHE A 418 -22.67 -20.27 -4.74
CA PHE A 418 -23.75 -20.67 -3.80
C PHE A 418 -23.36 -20.74 -2.32
N ALA A 419 -22.11 -20.46 -1.94
CA ALA A 419 -21.67 -20.70 -0.55
C ALA A 419 -21.95 -19.55 0.43
N TRP A 420 -22.18 -18.33 -0.01
CA TRP A 420 -22.30 -17.16 0.90
C TRP A 420 -23.73 -16.91 1.45
N PHE A 421 -24.74 -17.48 0.83
CA PHE A 421 -26.13 -17.26 1.26
C PHE A 421 -26.54 -18.12 2.47
N CYS A 422 -25.84 -19.21 2.72
CA CYS A 422 -26.19 -20.14 3.82
C CYS A 422 -25.61 -19.75 5.19
N ILE A 423 -24.54 -18.95 5.26
CA ILE A 423 -23.89 -18.57 6.52
C ILE A 423 -24.68 -17.47 7.25
N LEU A 424 -25.30 -16.55 6.54
CA LEU A 424 -26.12 -15.48 7.12
C LEU A 424 -27.47 -15.99 7.67
N LEU A 425 -27.99 -17.07 7.14
CA LEU A 425 -29.23 -17.71 7.64
C LEU A 425 -28.98 -18.53 8.91
N GLY A 426 -27.80 -19.08 9.11
CA GLY A 426 -27.43 -19.85 10.30
C GLY A 426 -27.27 -19.00 11.56
N LEU A 427 -26.71 -17.79 11.44
CA LEU A 427 -26.52 -16.88 12.58
C LEU A 427 -27.85 -16.25 13.06
N ALA A 428 -28.78 -15.99 12.19
CA ALA A 428 -30.08 -15.44 12.55
C ALA A 428 -30.95 -16.45 13.34
N MET A 429 -30.76 -17.76 13.12
CA MET A 429 -31.48 -18.79 13.86
C MET A 429 -30.93 -19.06 15.29
N LEU A 430 -29.63 -18.80 15.51
CA LEU A 430 -28.99 -19.00 16.81
C LEU A 430 -29.34 -17.90 17.83
N VAL A 431 -29.59 -16.69 17.38
CA VAL A 431 -30.00 -15.57 18.22
C VAL A 431 -31.49 -15.70 18.67
N GLN A 432 -32.34 -16.38 17.89
CA GLN A 432 -33.74 -16.60 18.23
C GLN A 432 -34.00 -17.81 19.17
N SER A 433 -33.01 -18.68 19.36
CA SER A 433 -33.17 -19.86 20.19
C SER A 433 -32.79 -19.67 21.68
N GLY A 434 -32.32 -18.48 22.07
CA GLY A 434 -32.06 -18.16 23.49
C GLY A 434 -31.00 -19.05 24.16
N ARG A 435 -30.06 -19.58 23.37
CA ARG A 435 -28.92 -20.36 23.87
C ARG A 435 -27.61 -19.66 23.50
N LEU A 436 -27.37 -18.57 24.19
CA LEU A 436 -26.07 -18.00 24.55
C LEU A 436 -26.30 -17.03 25.68
#